data_0f0fe3e279e256b9b08d3c7a6fa6b6b4
#
_entry.id   0f0fe3e279e256b9b08d3c7a6fa6b6b4
#
_cell.length_a   1.000
_cell.length_b   1.000
_cell.length_c   1.000
_cell.angle_alpha   90.00
_cell.angle_beta   90.00
_cell.angle_gamma   90.00
#
_symmetry.space_group_name_H-M   'P 1'
#
loop_
_entity.id
_entity.type
_entity.pdbx_description
1 polymer ?
#
loop_
_entity_poly.entity_id
_entity_poly.type
_entity_poly.pdbx_seq_one_letter_code
_entity_poly.pdbx_strand_id
1 'polypeptide(L)'
;MSLISQIQKLEAGSEILLFELDGSDFGADMLRFHGHAIPHTPAELAAAGADADQLPAKPIWWQGNEYDAWPIQLDGIEANSDGTEVRPTLSVGNVNGRITALCLAFDNLLEFKLTIRQTLAQYLDAQNFPEGNPEADPTEESTEVWYIDQKVAESGTSVSWELASPGDVGGENIGRQMTQLCHWAMTGGYRGPNCGYTGPYFDLDGNPTDDPAKDQCNGCLESGCVVRHGQGNQLPFGGFPAVSLIARS
;
A
#
# COMPACT_ATOMS: atom_id res chain seq x y z
N MET A 1 -19.07 15.15 4.29
CA MET A 1 -17.78 15.86 4.00
C MET A 1 -16.71 14.78 3.90
N SER A 2 -15.85 14.82 2.89
CA SER A 2 -14.84 13.77 2.66
C SER A 2 -13.80 13.70 3.78
N LEU A 3 -13.39 12.48 4.15
CA LEU A 3 -12.33 12.17 5.13
C LEU A 3 -11.10 13.05 4.92
N ILE A 4 -10.63 13.19 3.68
CA ILE A 4 -9.48 14.02 3.31
C ILE A 4 -9.67 15.49 3.71
N SER A 5 -10.89 16.03 3.53
CA SER A 5 -11.18 17.43 3.90
C SER A 5 -11.26 17.64 5.40
N GLN A 6 -11.53 16.60 6.18
CA GLN A 6 -11.58 16.65 7.65
C GLN A 6 -10.17 16.54 8.25
N ILE A 7 -9.32 15.65 7.74
CA ILE A 7 -7.92 15.48 8.17
C ILE A 7 -7.12 16.77 7.95
N GLN A 8 -7.47 17.56 6.93
CA GLN A 8 -6.82 18.85 6.64
C GLN A 8 -7.27 20.02 7.52
N LYS A 9 -8.25 19.83 8.41
CA LYS A 9 -8.66 20.88 9.35
C LYS A 9 -7.67 21.00 10.50
N LEU A 10 -7.59 22.22 11.09
CA LEU A 10 -6.77 22.47 12.29
C LEU A 10 -7.22 21.65 13.51
N GLU A 11 -8.48 21.23 13.56
CA GLU A 11 -9.06 20.31 14.54
C GLU A 11 -9.62 19.11 13.79
N ALA A 12 -8.74 18.21 13.37
CA ALA A 12 -9.14 16.91 12.87
C ALA A 12 -9.81 16.13 14.00
N GLY A 13 -10.92 15.43 13.72
CA GLY A 13 -11.54 14.51 14.67
C GLY A 13 -10.55 13.42 15.09
N SER A 14 -10.87 12.68 16.15
CA SER A 14 -10.03 11.54 16.58
C SER A 14 -9.92 10.52 15.48
N GLU A 15 -8.71 10.34 14.98
CA GLU A 15 -8.37 9.32 13.97
C GLU A 15 -8.46 7.94 14.58
N ILE A 16 -9.02 7.00 13.84
CA ILE A 16 -9.17 5.59 14.21
C ILE A 16 -8.47 4.73 13.17
N LEU A 17 -7.52 3.93 13.63
CA LEU A 17 -6.84 2.91 12.84
C LEU A 17 -7.39 1.54 13.21
N LEU A 18 -7.86 0.81 12.20
CA LEU A 18 -8.38 -0.54 12.30
C LEU A 18 -7.53 -1.47 11.43
N PHE A 19 -7.29 -2.67 11.93
CA PHE A 19 -6.41 -3.65 11.30
C PHE A 19 -7.17 -4.94 11.00
N GLU A 20 -7.08 -5.42 9.78
CA GLU A 20 -7.58 -6.72 9.35
C GLU A 20 -6.43 -7.58 8.86
N LEU A 21 -6.18 -8.69 9.52
CA LEU A 21 -5.19 -9.67 9.11
C LEU A 21 -5.91 -10.87 8.49
N ASP A 22 -5.75 -11.03 7.19
CA ASP A 22 -6.38 -12.07 6.40
C ASP A 22 -5.39 -13.20 6.09
N GLY A 23 -5.66 -14.36 6.66
CA GLY A 23 -4.92 -15.60 6.43
C GLY A 23 -5.75 -16.66 5.71
N SER A 24 -6.85 -16.29 5.04
CA SER A 24 -7.76 -17.22 4.39
C SER A 24 -7.08 -18.11 3.35
N ASP A 25 -6.09 -17.59 2.63
CA ASP A 25 -5.28 -18.34 1.66
C ASP A 25 -4.45 -19.46 2.31
N PHE A 26 -4.20 -19.36 3.61
CA PHE A 26 -3.46 -20.33 4.41
C PHE A 26 -4.37 -21.16 5.35
N GLY A 27 -5.68 -20.99 5.22
CA GLY A 27 -6.67 -21.70 6.04
C GLY A 27 -6.84 -21.12 7.45
N ALA A 28 -6.39 -19.89 7.70
CA ALA A 28 -6.64 -19.16 8.93
C ALA A 28 -7.88 -18.27 8.79
N ASP A 29 -8.51 -17.97 9.93
CA ASP A 29 -9.61 -17.01 9.98
C ASP A 29 -9.09 -15.57 9.86
N MET A 30 -9.94 -14.66 9.37
CA MET A 30 -9.66 -13.24 9.38
C MET A 30 -9.70 -12.69 10.81
N LEU A 31 -8.61 -12.03 11.22
CA LEU A 31 -8.50 -11.38 12.52
C LEU A 31 -8.70 -9.88 12.36
N ARG A 32 -9.49 -9.27 13.26
CA ARG A 32 -9.78 -7.84 13.26
C ARG A 32 -9.45 -7.26 14.62
N PHE A 33 -8.67 -6.17 14.63
CA PHE A 33 -8.22 -5.56 15.88
C PHE A 33 -7.92 -4.07 15.72
N HIS A 34 -7.86 -3.38 16.87
CA HIS A 34 -7.48 -1.98 16.98
C HIS A 34 -6.58 -1.74 18.20
N GLY A 35 -5.78 -0.65 18.16
CA GLY A 35 -4.87 -0.26 19.22
C GLY A 35 -5.39 0.86 20.15
N HIS A 36 -6.65 1.27 20.01
CA HIS A 36 -7.19 2.43 20.71
C HIS A 36 -7.66 2.07 22.13
N ALA A 37 -7.29 2.89 23.11
CA ALA A 37 -7.82 2.80 24.46
C ALA A 37 -9.14 3.59 24.56
N ILE A 38 -10.27 2.87 24.61
CA ILE A 38 -11.60 3.47 24.74
C ILE A 38 -11.99 3.47 26.22
N PRO A 39 -12.22 4.64 26.82
CA PRO A 39 -12.59 4.73 28.23
C PRO A 39 -13.97 4.11 28.48
N HIS A 40 -14.12 3.44 29.63
CA HIS A 40 -15.42 2.98 30.10
C HIS A 40 -16.26 4.17 30.60
N THR A 41 -17.55 4.08 30.37
CA THR A 41 -18.49 5.09 30.86
C THR A 41 -18.61 5.00 32.39
N PRO A 42 -18.99 6.09 33.07
CA PRO A 42 -19.22 6.05 34.52
C PRO A 42 -20.26 5.00 34.94
N ALA A 43 -21.25 4.73 34.11
CA ALA A 43 -22.25 3.70 34.35
C ALA A 43 -21.66 2.26 34.31
N GLU A 44 -20.79 1.98 33.35
CA GLU A 44 -20.07 0.68 33.25
C GLU A 44 -19.14 0.48 34.45
N LEU A 45 -18.37 1.50 34.81
CA LEU A 45 -17.49 1.47 35.98
C LEU A 45 -18.29 1.26 37.29
N ALA A 46 -19.44 1.93 37.43
CA ALA A 46 -20.31 1.78 38.58
C ALA A 46 -20.94 0.36 38.62
N ALA A 47 -21.30 -0.20 37.47
CA ALA A 47 -21.84 -1.57 37.38
C ALA A 47 -20.80 -2.64 37.72
N ALA A 48 -19.53 -2.42 37.33
CA ALA A 48 -18.42 -3.34 37.62
C ALA A 48 -17.97 -3.26 39.10
N GLY A 49 -18.18 -2.13 39.78
CA GLY A 49 -17.87 -2.00 41.19
C GLY A 49 -16.40 -2.28 41.53
N ALA A 50 -16.14 -3.33 42.32
CA ALA A 50 -14.77 -3.69 42.74
C ALA A 50 -13.90 -4.23 41.59
N ASP A 51 -14.52 -4.70 40.50
CA ASP A 51 -13.85 -5.28 39.34
C ASP A 51 -13.64 -4.26 38.21
N ALA A 52 -13.82 -2.96 38.47
CA ALA A 52 -13.67 -1.90 37.48
C ALA A 52 -12.30 -1.89 36.77
N ASP A 53 -11.24 -2.26 37.48
CA ASP A 53 -9.87 -2.36 36.95
C ASP A 53 -9.64 -3.62 36.07
N GLN A 54 -10.59 -4.56 36.05
CA GLN A 54 -10.53 -5.81 35.29
C GLN A 54 -11.47 -5.79 34.08
N LEU A 55 -12.13 -4.68 33.81
CA LEU A 55 -13.00 -4.56 32.65
C LEU A 55 -12.19 -4.80 31.36
N PRO A 56 -12.69 -5.64 30.43
CA PRO A 56 -12.02 -5.86 29.16
C PRO A 56 -12.00 -4.57 28.34
N ALA A 57 -10.95 -4.36 27.57
CA ALA A 57 -10.90 -3.27 26.63
C ALA A 57 -12.08 -3.35 25.63
N LYS A 58 -12.66 -2.20 25.27
CA LYS A 58 -13.84 -2.16 24.42
C LYS A 58 -13.48 -2.42 22.97
N PRO A 59 -14.28 -3.22 22.24
CA PRO A 59 -14.14 -3.36 20.81
C PRO A 59 -14.63 -2.11 20.07
N ILE A 60 -14.23 -1.96 18.81
CA ILE A 60 -14.77 -0.98 17.86
C ILE A 60 -15.57 -1.70 16.79
N TRP A 61 -16.75 -1.18 16.47
CA TRP A 61 -17.58 -1.65 15.37
C TRP A 61 -17.40 -0.76 14.15
N TRP A 62 -17.07 -1.37 13.01
CA TRP A 62 -16.92 -0.70 11.73
C TRP A 62 -17.46 -1.56 10.59
N GLN A 63 -18.33 -0.98 9.76
CA GLN A 63 -18.99 -1.69 8.64
C GLN A 63 -19.66 -3.01 9.08
N GLY A 64 -20.25 -3.04 10.28
CA GLY A 64 -20.90 -4.20 10.86
C GLY A 64 -19.95 -5.28 11.39
N ASN A 65 -18.64 -5.07 11.35
CA ASN A 65 -17.63 -5.98 11.90
C ASN A 65 -17.12 -5.48 13.25
N GLU A 66 -16.83 -6.42 14.13
CA GLU A 66 -16.23 -6.16 15.43
C GLU A 66 -14.71 -6.24 15.33
N TYR A 67 -14.02 -5.23 15.84
CA TYR A 67 -12.57 -5.17 15.96
C TYR A 67 -12.20 -5.23 17.44
N ASP A 68 -11.46 -6.26 17.81
CA ASP A 68 -11.02 -6.47 19.19
C ASP A 68 -9.93 -5.47 19.58
N ALA A 69 -9.95 -5.01 20.83
CA ALA A 69 -8.86 -4.22 21.36
C ALA A 69 -7.61 -5.08 21.58
N TRP A 70 -6.51 -4.70 20.95
CA TRP A 70 -5.24 -5.39 21.07
C TRP A 70 -4.07 -4.41 21.10
N PRO A 71 -3.02 -4.63 21.92
CA PRO A 71 -1.84 -3.79 21.87
C PRO A 71 -1.15 -3.94 20.51
N ILE A 72 -1.23 -2.91 19.70
CA ILE A 72 -0.65 -2.86 18.35
C ILE A 72 0.00 -1.51 18.12
N GLN A 73 1.15 -1.52 17.48
CA GLN A 73 1.89 -0.35 17.05
C GLN A 73 2.38 -0.55 15.62
N LEU A 74 2.25 0.47 14.83
CA LEU A 74 2.67 0.51 13.45
C LEU A 74 3.58 1.70 13.25
N ASP A 75 4.81 1.45 12.83
CA ASP A 75 5.85 2.45 12.64
C ASP A 75 6.31 2.47 11.18
N GLY A 76 6.64 3.66 10.66
CA GLY A 76 7.30 3.80 9.36
C GLY A 76 6.37 3.82 8.14
N ILE A 77 5.08 4.15 8.26
CA ILE A 77 4.15 4.33 7.12
C ILE A 77 4.38 5.68 6.39
N GLU A 78 5.26 6.54 6.87
CA GLU A 78 5.45 7.84 6.27
C GLU A 78 5.96 7.74 4.83
N ALA A 79 5.24 8.35 3.89
CA ALA A 79 5.64 8.42 2.49
C ALA A 79 6.90 9.29 2.36
N ASN A 80 8.02 8.68 1.95
CA ASN A 80 9.24 9.41 1.62
C ASN A 80 9.19 9.94 0.19
N SER A 81 9.44 11.23 0.02
CA SER A 81 9.57 11.86 -1.30
C SER A 81 10.86 11.47 -2.04
N ASP A 82 11.78 10.79 -1.39
CA ASP A 82 13.11 10.43 -1.90
C ASP A 82 13.12 9.16 -2.77
N GLY A 83 11.93 8.54 -2.97
CA GLY A 83 11.80 7.33 -3.78
C GLY A 83 12.41 6.08 -3.15
N THR A 84 12.78 6.13 -1.88
CA THR A 84 13.15 4.95 -1.11
C THR A 84 11.91 4.14 -0.74
N GLU A 85 12.01 2.84 -0.89
CA GLU A 85 10.96 1.92 -0.49
C GLU A 85 10.72 2.02 1.02
N VAL A 86 9.47 2.22 1.40
CA VAL A 86 9.07 2.26 2.81
C VAL A 86 8.72 0.84 3.25
N ARG A 87 9.37 0.36 4.30
CA ARG A 87 9.09 -0.94 4.92
C ARG A 87 8.59 -0.72 6.35
N PRO A 88 7.28 -0.58 6.54
CA PRO A 88 6.72 -0.37 7.86
C PRO A 88 6.97 -1.58 8.77
N THR A 89 7.01 -1.31 10.08
CA THR A 89 7.11 -2.36 11.09
C THR A 89 5.82 -2.42 11.90
N LEU A 90 5.19 -3.60 11.89
CA LEU A 90 4.04 -3.92 12.72
C LEU A 90 4.51 -4.61 14.00
N SER A 91 4.19 -4.06 15.15
CA SER A 91 4.47 -4.66 16.47
C SER A 91 3.17 -4.98 17.18
N VAL A 92 2.99 -6.22 17.60
CA VAL A 92 1.76 -6.71 18.24
C VAL A 92 2.08 -7.30 19.62
N GLY A 93 1.30 -6.93 20.63
CA GLY A 93 1.45 -7.46 21.97
C GLY A 93 1.12 -8.96 22.05
N ASN A 94 2.04 -9.73 22.62
CA ASN A 94 1.89 -11.19 22.77
C ASN A 94 1.13 -11.55 24.06
N VAL A 95 -0.14 -11.14 24.13
CA VAL A 95 -0.98 -11.38 25.30
C VAL A 95 -1.25 -12.87 25.47
N ASN A 96 -0.84 -13.42 26.61
CA ASN A 96 -1.00 -14.84 26.95
C ASN A 96 -0.40 -15.82 25.91
N GLY A 97 0.60 -15.40 25.13
CA GLY A 97 1.26 -16.25 24.12
C GLY A 97 0.40 -16.55 22.88
N ARG A 98 -0.74 -15.88 22.68
CA ARG A 98 -1.66 -16.13 21.56
C ARG A 98 -1.01 -15.86 20.21
N ILE A 99 -0.22 -14.78 20.11
CA ILE A 99 0.47 -14.42 18.87
C ILE A 99 1.59 -15.42 18.54
N THR A 100 2.36 -15.85 19.54
CA THR A 100 3.35 -16.94 19.34
C THR A 100 2.68 -18.24 18.88
N ALA A 101 1.52 -18.59 19.43
CA ALA A 101 0.79 -19.78 18.99
C ALA A 101 0.34 -19.67 17.52
N LEU A 102 -0.14 -18.51 17.09
CA LEU A 102 -0.48 -18.23 15.68
C LEU A 102 0.76 -18.31 14.77
N CYS A 103 1.88 -17.73 15.20
CA CYS A 103 3.16 -17.82 14.46
C CYS A 103 3.60 -19.28 14.25
N LEU A 104 3.44 -20.13 15.27
CA LEU A 104 3.79 -21.55 15.16
C LEU A 104 2.82 -22.33 14.27
N ALA A 105 1.54 -21.97 14.27
CA ALA A 105 0.52 -22.64 13.46
C ALA A 105 0.59 -22.27 11.97
N PHE A 106 1.01 -21.04 11.65
CA PHE A 106 0.92 -20.45 10.31
C PHE A 106 2.24 -19.84 9.85
N ASP A 107 3.34 -20.53 10.02
CA ASP A 107 4.69 -20.14 9.54
C ASP A 107 5.03 -18.67 9.76
N ASN A 108 4.92 -18.21 11.01
CA ASN A 108 5.15 -16.81 11.40
C ASN A 108 4.22 -15.78 10.76
N LEU A 109 3.09 -16.19 10.21
CA LEU A 109 2.10 -15.36 9.50
C LEU A 109 2.65 -14.73 8.21
N LEU A 110 3.71 -15.31 7.62
CA LEU A 110 4.31 -14.82 6.39
C LEU A 110 3.29 -14.81 5.24
N GLU A 111 3.36 -13.79 4.40
CA GLU A 111 2.47 -13.54 3.27
C GLU A 111 1.00 -13.27 3.64
N PHE A 112 0.65 -13.22 4.94
CA PHE A 112 -0.68 -12.79 5.35
C PHE A 112 -0.92 -11.35 4.92
N LYS A 113 -2.12 -11.10 4.40
CA LYS A 113 -2.55 -9.78 3.95
C LYS A 113 -3.01 -8.95 5.14
N LEU A 114 -2.36 -7.81 5.37
CA LEU A 114 -2.76 -6.81 6.34
C LEU A 114 -3.48 -5.66 5.64
N THR A 115 -4.73 -5.43 5.96
CA THR A 115 -5.48 -4.25 5.53
C THR A 115 -5.58 -3.28 6.70
N ILE A 116 -5.10 -2.08 6.50
CA ILE A 116 -5.18 -0.98 7.46
C ILE A 116 -6.29 -0.04 6.99
N ARG A 117 -7.28 0.20 7.84
CA ARG A 117 -8.39 1.11 7.58
C ARG A 117 -8.26 2.31 8.49
N GLN A 118 -8.25 3.48 7.91
CA GLN A 118 -8.19 4.76 8.60
C GLN A 118 -9.53 5.47 8.45
N THR A 119 -10.15 5.83 9.55
CA THR A 119 -11.39 6.60 9.58
C THR A 119 -11.37 7.59 10.74
N LEU A 120 -12.45 8.35 10.95
CA LEU A 120 -12.62 9.22 12.10
C LEU A 120 -13.68 8.67 13.06
N ALA A 121 -13.50 8.90 14.35
CA ALA A 121 -14.42 8.42 15.38
C ALA A 121 -15.89 8.81 15.13
N GLN A 122 -16.13 9.96 14.51
CA GLN A 122 -17.48 10.44 14.19
C GLN A 122 -18.21 9.61 13.13
N TYR A 123 -17.48 8.84 12.29
CA TYR A 123 -18.07 8.02 11.22
C TYR A 123 -18.30 6.56 11.62
N LEU A 124 -17.86 6.18 12.83
CA LEU A 124 -18.00 4.80 13.31
C LEU A 124 -19.49 4.37 13.42
N ASP A 125 -19.69 3.07 13.34
CA ASP A 125 -21.01 2.46 13.42
C ASP A 125 -21.77 2.89 14.71
N ALA A 126 -23.08 2.95 14.60
CA ALA A 126 -23.97 3.35 15.70
C ALA A 126 -23.79 2.53 16.97
N GLN A 127 -23.33 1.29 16.85
CA GLN A 127 -23.09 0.35 17.96
C GLN A 127 -21.99 0.82 18.93
N ASN A 128 -21.09 1.71 18.48
CA ASN A 128 -20.04 2.29 19.32
C ASN A 128 -20.55 3.34 20.31
N PHE A 129 -21.78 3.82 20.12
CA PHE A 129 -22.33 4.95 20.88
C PHE A 129 -23.64 4.54 21.58
N PRO A 130 -23.82 4.88 22.87
CA PRO A 130 -25.02 4.52 23.63
C PRO A 130 -26.33 5.04 23.02
N GLU A 131 -26.28 6.21 22.38
CA GLU A 131 -27.43 6.87 21.75
C GLU A 131 -27.51 6.66 20.23
N GLY A 132 -26.65 5.79 19.70
CA GLY A 132 -26.45 5.61 18.26
C GLY A 132 -25.59 6.73 17.65
N ASN A 133 -25.37 6.66 16.33
CA ASN A 133 -24.56 7.65 15.61
C ASN A 133 -25.26 8.08 14.32
N PRO A 134 -25.84 9.28 14.25
CA PRO A 134 -26.48 9.80 13.04
C PRO A 134 -25.45 10.21 11.95
N GLU A 135 -24.16 10.36 12.29
CA GLU A 135 -23.07 10.70 11.38
C GLU A 135 -22.30 9.46 10.86
N ALA A 136 -22.75 8.26 11.24
CA ALA A 136 -22.13 7.02 10.77
C ALA A 136 -22.09 6.97 9.23
N ASP A 137 -20.90 6.82 8.68
CA ASP A 137 -20.70 6.72 7.24
C ASP A 137 -19.60 5.70 6.91
N PRO A 138 -19.96 4.48 6.51
CA PRO A 138 -18.99 3.42 6.22
C PRO A 138 -18.15 3.68 4.97
N THR A 139 -18.43 4.73 4.20
CA THR A 139 -17.68 5.08 2.99
C THR A 139 -16.55 6.06 3.24
N GLU A 140 -16.55 6.72 4.42
CA GLU A 140 -15.52 7.69 4.80
C GLU A 140 -14.32 6.98 5.46
N GLU A 141 -13.57 6.25 4.64
CA GLU A 141 -12.34 5.57 5.03
C GLU A 141 -11.23 5.75 4.01
N SER A 142 -9.99 5.58 4.45
CA SER A 142 -8.81 5.32 3.62
C SER A 142 -8.31 3.92 3.92
N THR A 143 -7.93 3.18 2.89
CA THR A 143 -7.50 1.79 3.03
C THR A 143 -6.11 1.61 2.44
N GLU A 144 -5.21 1.01 3.22
CA GLU A 144 -3.89 0.59 2.78
C GLU A 144 -3.76 -0.92 2.90
N VAL A 145 -3.06 -1.53 1.95
CA VAL A 145 -2.83 -2.98 1.92
C VAL A 145 -1.34 -3.25 1.98
N TRP A 146 -0.96 -4.11 2.91
CA TRP A 146 0.40 -4.57 3.13
C TRP A 146 0.41 -6.10 3.25
N TYR A 147 1.59 -6.69 3.17
CA TYR A 147 1.79 -8.12 3.43
C TYR A 147 2.88 -8.31 4.47
N ILE A 148 2.75 -9.34 5.30
CA ILE A 148 3.79 -9.70 6.26
C ILE A 148 4.95 -10.35 5.49
N ASP A 149 6.11 -9.68 5.45
CA ASP A 149 7.30 -10.12 4.72
C ASP A 149 8.22 -10.97 5.59
N GLN A 150 8.60 -10.44 6.74
CA GLN A 150 9.46 -11.17 7.67
C GLN A 150 9.17 -10.85 9.13
N LYS A 151 9.37 -11.85 10.00
CA LYS A 151 9.37 -11.64 11.45
C LYS A 151 10.72 -11.09 11.88
N VAL A 152 10.72 -9.86 12.41
CA VAL A 152 11.95 -9.15 12.82
C VAL A 152 12.35 -9.51 14.25
N ALA A 153 11.38 -9.56 15.16
CA ALA A 153 11.63 -9.84 16.56
C ALA A 153 10.48 -10.60 17.21
N GLU A 154 10.81 -11.42 18.19
CA GLU A 154 9.84 -12.08 19.07
C GLU A 154 10.35 -12.05 20.51
N SER A 155 9.49 -11.63 21.39
CA SER A 155 9.73 -11.63 22.83
C SER A 155 8.53 -12.25 23.57
N GLY A 156 8.66 -12.45 24.88
CA GLY A 156 7.53 -12.89 25.69
C GLY A 156 6.36 -11.89 25.75
N THR A 157 6.59 -10.62 25.38
CA THR A 157 5.60 -9.53 25.47
C THR A 157 5.12 -9.02 24.14
N SER A 158 5.89 -9.18 23.06
CA SER A 158 5.55 -8.66 21.72
C SER A 158 6.20 -9.46 20.61
N VAL A 159 5.60 -9.42 19.45
CA VAL A 159 6.16 -9.92 18.18
C VAL A 159 6.10 -8.79 17.17
N SER A 160 7.14 -8.65 16.35
CA SER A 160 7.26 -7.60 15.34
C SER A 160 7.57 -8.17 13.97
N TRP A 161 6.93 -7.60 12.95
CA TRP A 161 7.13 -7.96 11.56
C TRP A 161 7.43 -6.73 10.72
N GLU A 162 8.24 -6.94 9.69
CA GLU A 162 8.40 -6.00 8.57
C GLU A 162 7.32 -6.27 7.53
N LEU A 163 6.76 -5.21 6.99
CA LEU A 163 5.71 -5.26 5.98
C LEU A 163 6.26 -4.92 4.60
N ALA A 164 5.76 -5.61 3.59
CA ALA A 164 6.05 -5.33 2.18
C ALA A 164 4.81 -4.80 1.47
N SER A 165 5.04 -3.99 0.44
CA SER A 165 3.97 -3.51 -0.42
C SER A 165 3.42 -4.65 -1.30
N PRO A 166 2.18 -4.57 -1.80
CA PRO A 166 1.64 -5.56 -2.73
C PRO A 166 2.51 -5.73 -3.99
N GLY A 167 3.29 -4.71 -4.35
CA GLY A 167 4.19 -4.72 -5.48
C GLY A 167 5.42 -5.62 -5.30
N ASP A 168 5.84 -5.83 -4.06
CA ASP A 168 7.08 -6.54 -3.74
C ASP A 168 6.86 -8.03 -3.51
N VAL A 169 5.72 -8.39 -2.90
CA VAL A 169 5.41 -9.78 -2.53
C VAL A 169 5.21 -10.70 -3.73
N GLY A 170 4.76 -10.18 -4.85
CA GLY A 170 4.50 -10.98 -6.04
C GLY A 170 5.74 -11.35 -6.86
N GLY A 171 6.91 -10.77 -6.61
CA GLY A 171 8.07 -10.90 -7.50
C GLY A 171 7.77 -10.51 -8.95
N GLU A 172 6.57 -10.03 -9.20
CA GLU A 172 6.14 -9.56 -10.50
C GLU A 172 6.68 -8.15 -10.75
N ASN A 173 7.30 -7.94 -11.88
CA ASN A 173 7.66 -6.60 -12.34
C ASN A 173 6.39 -5.80 -12.58
N ILE A 174 5.84 -5.18 -11.52
CA ILE A 174 4.69 -4.31 -11.60
C ILE A 174 5.14 -3.03 -12.30
N GLY A 175 4.89 -3.01 -13.56
CA GLY A 175 5.10 -1.83 -14.37
C GLY A 175 6.34 -1.89 -15.25
N ARG A 176 6.39 -0.95 -16.16
CA ARG A 176 7.47 -0.75 -17.10
C ARG A 176 8.59 0.05 -16.45
N GLN A 177 9.79 -0.47 -16.52
CA GLN A 177 10.97 0.25 -16.05
C GLN A 177 11.07 1.63 -16.76
N MET A 178 11.16 2.71 -16.01
CA MET A 178 11.37 4.04 -16.57
C MET A 178 12.81 4.17 -17.05
N THR A 179 12.99 4.19 -18.36
CA THR A 179 14.30 4.37 -19.00
C THR A 179 14.25 5.54 -19.95
N GLN A 180 15.41 6.10 -20.29
CA GLN A 180 15.52 7.14 -21.32
C GLN A 180 15.27 6.59 -22.72
N LEU A 181 15.43 5.27 -22.90
CA LEU A 181 15.29 4.61 -24.19
C LEU A 181 13.82 4.24 -24.45
N CYS A 182 13.45 4.22 -25.71
CA CYS A 182 12.12 3.83 -26.15
C CYS A 182 11.86 2.36 -25.87
N HIS A 183 10.85 2.06 -25.08
CA HIS A 183 10.46 0.71 -24.72
C HIS A 183 10.14 -0.16 -25.94
N TRP A 184 9.46 0.42 -26.93
CA TRP A 184 9.10 -0.31 -28.15
C TRP A 184 10.33 -0.78 -28.92
N ALA A 185 11.36 0.04 -29.02
CA ALA A 185 12.61 -0.36 -29.67
C ALA A 185 13.35 -1.44 -28.88
N MET A 186 13.35 -1.36 -27.56
CA MET A 186 14.07 -2.31 -26.69
C MET A 186 13.39 -3.68 -26.61
N THR A 187 12.07 -3.74 -26.77
CA THR A 187 11.27 -4.99 -26.67
C THR A 187 10.90 -5.59 -28.03
N GLY A 188 11.55 -5.14 -29.11
CA GLY A 188 11.25 -5.66 -30.47
C GLY A 188 9.99 -5.11 -31.11
N GLY A 189 9.36 -4.09 -30.50
CA GLY A 189 8.16 -3.43 -31.01
C GLY A 189 8.44 -2.29 -32.01
N TYR A 190 9.67 -2.18 -32.53
CA TYR A 190 9.98 -1.26 -33.63
C TYR A 190 9.13 -1.57 -34.85
N ARG A 191 8.54 -0.55 -35.48
CA ARG A 191 7.52 -0.64 -36.54
C ARG A 191 6.22 -1.33 -36.14
N GLY A 192 6.08 -1.76 -34.88
CA GLY A 192 4.85 -2.33 -34.37
C GLY A 192 3.75 -1.28 -34.10
N PRO A 193 2.58 -1.70 -33.63
CA PRO A 193 1.40 -0.83 -33.49
C PRO A 193 1.65 0.37 -32.56
N ASN A 194 2.50 0.23 -31.56
CA ASN A 194 2.82 1.31 -30.60
C ASN A 194 3.88 2.28 -31.16
N CYS A 195 4.80 1.83 -32.00
CA CYS A 195 5.77 2.66 -32.71
C CYS A 195 5.15 3.34 -33.90
N GLY A 196 4.33 2.62 -34.67
CA GLY A 196 3.59 3.14 -35.83
C GLY A 196 4.42 3.66 -36.98
N TYR A 197 5.75 3.43 -37.01
CA TYR A 197 6.61 3.91 -38.08
C TYR A 197 6.50 3.05 -39.34
N THR A 198 6.16 3.67 -40.47
CA THR A 198 5.99 3.01 -41.78
C THR A 198 6.86 3.59 -42.90
N GLY A 199 7.75 4.54 -42.54
CA GLY A 199 8.59 5.25 -43.51
C GLY A 199 9.82 4.46 -43.97
N PRO A 200 10.81 5.15 -44.63
CA PRO A 200 12.05 4.55 -45.14
C PRO A 200 12.85 3.80 -44.06
N TYR A 201 13.82 3.00 -44.49
CA TYR A 201 14.70 2.29 -43.57
C TYR A 201 15.83 3.17 -43.06
N PHE A 202 16.18 2.97 -41.80
CA PHE A 202 17.30 3.64 -41.13
C PHE A 202 18.13 2.62 -40.35
N ASP A 203 19.45 2.78 -40.40
CA ASP A 203 20.34 1.97 -39.57
C ASP A 203 20.28 2.35 -38.08
N LEU A 204 21.06 1.63 -37.26
CA LEU A 204 21.10 1.83 -35.82
C LEU A 204 21.62 3.24 -35.43
N ASP A 205 22.45 3.86 -36.28
CA ASP A 205 22.98 5.20 -36.07
C ASP A 205 22.04 6.33 -36.56
N GLY A 206 20.90 5.93 -37.15
CA GLY A 206 19.90 6.86 -37.69
C GLY A 206 20.21 7.37 -39.10
N ASN A 207 21.12 6.75 -39.87
CA ASN A 207 21.35 7.07 -41.25
C ASN A 207 20.39 6.34 -42.17
N PRO A 208 19.91 6.97 -43.25
CA PRO A 208 19.10 6.30 -44.26
C PRO A 208 19.82 5.10 -44.87
N THR A 209 19.10 3.98 -45.07
CA THR A 209 19.63 2.77 -45.72
C THR A 209 18.61 2.18 -46.68
N ASP A 210 19.06 1.60 -47.76
CA ASP A 210 18.20 0.86 -48.69
C ASP A 210 18.13 -0.64 -48.37
N ASP A 211 18.92 -1.09 -47.38
CA ASP A 211 18.97 -2.47 -46.93
C ASP A 211 18.00 -2.73 -45.80
N PRO A 212 16.91 -3.49 -46.00
CA PRO A 212 15.94 -3.81 -44.96
C PRO A 212 16.55 -4.57 -43.79
N ALA A 213 17.64 -5.30 -43.97
CA ALA A 213 18.28 -6.07 -42.91
C ALA A 213 19.02 -5.21 -41.91
N LYS A 214 19.32 -3.94 -42.28
CA LYS A 214 19.95 -2.94 -41.41
C LYS A 214 18.95 -2.02 -40.72
N ASP A 215 17.65 -2.17 -41.02
CA ASP A 215 16.62 -1.32 -40.44
C ASP A 215 16.43 -1.62 -38.97
N GLN A 216 16.97 -0.77 -38.10
CA GLN A 216 16.96 -0.90 -36.65
C GLN A 216 16.80 0.45 -35.98
N CYS A 217 16.15 0.48 -34.81
CA CYS A 217 16.01 1.69 -33.99
C CYS A 217 16.83 1.56 -32.70
N ASN A 218 17.69 2.55 -32.44
CA ASN A 218 18.51 2.61 -31.22
C ASN A 218 17.73 2.98 -29.94
N GLY A 219 16.43 3.29 -30.06
CA GLY A 219 15.60 3.66 -28.93
C GLY A 219 15.82 5.06 -28.38
N CYS A 220 16.75 5.85 -28.89
CA CYS A 220 16.96 7.22 -28.46
C CYS A 220 15.86 8.14 -29.00
N LEU A 221 15.58 9.25 -28.27
CA LEU A 221 14.61 10.24 -28.72
C LEU A 221 15.06 10.93 -30.01
N GLU A 222 16.21 11.59 -29.98
CA GLU A 222 16.70 12.41 -31.07
C GLU A 222 17.17 11.59 -32.28
N SER A 223 18.14 10.69 -32.08
CA SER A 223 18.72 9.89 -33.18
C SER A 223 17.85 8.70 -33.60
N GLY A 224 16.86 8.34 -32.83
CA GLY A 224 15.93 7.26 -33.10
C GLY A 224 14.55 7.74 -33.57
N CYS A 225 13.75 8.28 -32.65
CA CYS A 225 12.35 8.60 -32.90
C CYS A 225 12.17 9.86 -33.75
N VAL A 226 12.90 10.94 -33.47
CA VAL A 226 12.79 12.23 -34.23
C VAL A 226 13.22 12.06 -35.67
N VAL A 227 14.30 11.34 -35.94
CA VAL A 227 14.79 11.06 -37.32
C VAL A 227 13.73 10.36 -38.15
N ARG A 228 12.93 9.48 -37.54
CA ARG A 228 11.93 8.66 -38.22
C ARG A 228 10.59 9.34 -38.37
N HIS A 229 10.10 10.00 -37.33
CA HIS A 229 8.78 10.61 -37.30
C HIS A 229 8.77 12.09 -37.64
N GLY A 230 9.95 12.71 -37.71
CA GLY A 230 10.13 14.14 -38.01
C GLY A 230 10.12 15.02 -36.77
N GLN A 231 10.91 16.09 -36.85
CA GLN A 231 10.98 17.12 -35.81
C GLN A 231 9.67 17.91 -35.74
N GLY A 232 9.16 18.15 -34.53
CA GLY A 232 7.93 18.93 -34.30
C GLY A 232 6.63 18.14 -34.45
N ASN A 233 6.69 16.87 -34.82
CA ASN A 233 5.53 15.98 -34.85
C ASN A 233 5.28 15.35 -33.48
N GLN A 234 4.05 14.84 -33.27
CA GLN A 234 3.76 14.01 -32.12
C GLN A 234 4.51 12.67 -32.26
N LEU A 235 5.41 12.41 -31.32
CA LEU A 235 6.26 11.22 -31.35
C LEU A 235 5.64 10.10 -30.50
N PRO A 236 5.47 8.86 -31.05
CA PRO A 236 5.05 7.69 -30.26
C PRO A 236 6.21 7.13 -29.45
N PHE A 237 6.94 8.01 -28.75
CA PHE A 237 8.13 7.65 -28.00
C PHE A 237 7.78 6.96 -26.69
N GLY A 238 8.24 5.74 -26.51
CA GLY A 238 7.96 4.94 -25.33
C GLY A 238 8.97 5.07 -24.19
N GLY A 239 9.85 6.06 -24.20
CA GLY A 239 10.82 6.34 -23.14
C GLY A 239 10.45 7.56 -22.29
N PHE A 240 11.25 7.82 -21.25
CA PHE A 240 11.12 8.94 -20.33
C PHE A 240 12.39 9.79 -20.32
N PRO A 241 12.54 10.77 -21.22
CA PRO A 241 13.77 11.55 -21.35
C PRO A 241 14.21 12.28 -20.08
N ALA A 242 13.24 12.61 -19.20
CA ALA A 242 13.49 13.33 -17.96
C ALA A 242 14.05 12.45 -16.80
N VAL A 243 14.14 11.14 -16.97
CA VAL A 243 14.65 10.22 -15.90
C VAL A 243 16.08 10.57 -15.49
N SER A 244 16.91 11.09 -16.41
CA SER A 244 18.28 11.53 -16.08
C SER A 244 18.34 12.74 -15.14
N LEU A 245 17.27 13.50 -15.02
CA LEU A 245 17.23 14.67 -14.13
C LEU A 245 17.00 14.26 -12.67
N ILE A 246 16.31 13.14 -12.46
CA ILE A 246 16.01 12.60 -11.11
C ILE A 246 17.27 11.98 -10.49
N ALA A 247 18.14 11.38 -11.29
CA ALA A 247 19.37 10.73 -10.81
C ALA A 247 20.51 11.66 -10.39
N ARG A 248 20.32 12.98 -10.47
CA ARG A 248 21.34 13.99 -10.16
C ARG A 248 21.00 14.90 -8.98
N SER A 249 19.92 14.64 -8.26
CA SER A 249 19.54 15.41 -7.05
C SER A 249 20.01 14.72 -5.77
#